data_3102f2114dd021e626ed2577bdd4e512
#
_entry.id   3102f2114dd021e626ed2577bdd4e512
#
_cell.length_a   1.000
_cell.length_b   1.000
_cell.length_c   1.000
_cell.angle_alpha   90.00
_cell.angle_beta   90.00
_cell.angle_gamma   90.00
#
_symmetry.space_group_name_H-M   'P 1'
#
loop_
_entity.id
_entity.type
_entity.pdbx_description
1 polymer ?
#
loop_
_entity_poly.entity_id
_entity_poly.type
_entity_poly.pdbx_seq_one_letter_code
_entity_poly.pdbx_strand_id
1 'polypeptide(L)'
;VQHDLDTKPRAEVADHRRVVQRTHGTENRTSLFIQSLLDAGVRLFYYFSDEEVTIDGAVDKFMINVRNFASELEREKISQRTHEHLLTKARKGLNVGGRVYGYDNVEVKSGDQRVRVEYRVNEQQAEIIREIFRRYAAGDGLRTIVKDLNARAVAPPRAGKRGTGSWAPSAVFAMLRRERYRGTLVWNTREKTYKGGTKVRVARDESEWIRVDCPDLRIVDDEAWFAVQAQMRPRTEQADKRTGGGRPPRHMLSGLARCAECGGPMAVTNGKSSHATVKVYACSYSRDRGKSVCRNSLRRPVDAVNRAMTDWIVNNVLSEDFVLEVLRQLRHRLAGRAKTTTSDVPQLDKEATRLRSEIGRLVGALACTDQQPEAIVRAVAERQEQLSTLEARLRAAKTAPEAIQLEVRRMEAEAKKRIADARTALERNPEEARRVVGMLFPGPLTMAPVDTAEGKRFWIEGAALIGRMFATDGGCLNVASPAGTYRLPCTILVA
;
A
#
# COMPACT_ATOMS: atom_id res chain seq x y z
N VAL A 1 24.48 -14.77 33.75
CA VAL A 1 24.15 -14.81 32.29
C VAL A 1 23.02 -13.84 31.96
N GLN A 2 22.92 -12.76 32.73
CA GLN A 2 21.81 -11.78 32.61
C GLN A 2 22.31 -10.34 32.29
N HIS A 3 23.58 -10.18 31.91
CA HIS A 3 24.19 -8.85 31.80
C HIS A 3 24.43 -8.30 30.39
N ASP A 4 24.13 -9.06 29.30
CA ASP A 4 24.41 -8.59 27.92
C ASP A 4 23.17 -8.25 27.08
N LEU A 5 21.98 -8.25 27.67
CA LEU A 5 20.72 -7.95 26.95
C LEU A 5 20.29 -6.47 27.00
N ASP A 6 21.00 -5.60 27.73
CA ASP A 6 20.53 -4.24 28.02
C ASP A 6 21.06 -3.15 27.08
N THR A 7 21.79 -3.48 26.01
CA THR A 7 22.41 -2.46 25.13
C THR A 7 21.82 -2.30 23.74
N LYS A 8 20.70 -2.98 23.41
CA LYS A 8 19.99 -2.71 22.13
C LYS A 8 18.62 -2.11 22.36
N PRO A 9 18.27 -1.01 21.66
CA PRO A 9 16.98 -0.34 21.88
C PRO A 9 15.80 -1.24 21.47
N ARG A 10 14.84 -1.38 22.38
CA ARG A 10 13.58 -2.16 22.19
C ARG A 10 12.80 -1.85 20.91
N ALA A 11 13.11 -0.75 20.23
CA ALA A 11 12.47 -0.34 18.97
C ALA A 11 12.82 -1.24 17.77
N GLU A 12 14.04 -1.79 17.69
CA GLU A 12 14.46 -2.68 16.59
C GLU A 12 13.76 -4.04 16.64
N VAL A 13 13.54 -4.59 17.85
CA VAL A 13 12.86 -5.89 18.03
C VAL A 13 11.37 -5.80 17.67
N ALA A 14 10.73 -4.65 17.88
CA ALA A 14 9.30 -4.46 17.56
C ALA A 14 9.03 -4.36 16.05
N ASP A 15 9.97 -3.83 15.28
CA ASP A 15 9.81 -3.68 13.82
C ASP A 15 10.03 -5.01 13.09
N HIS A 16 10.90 -5.88 13.59
CA HIS A 16 11.13 -7.23 13.05
C HIS A 16 9.91 -8.15 13.22
N ARG A 17 9.10 -8.01 14.29
CA ARG A 17 7.82 -8.72 14.44
C ARG A 17 6.79 -8.38 13.36
N ARG A 18 6.76 -7.13 12.88
CA ARG A 18 5.85 -6.72 11.80
C ARG A 18 6.23 -7.28 10.44
N VAL A 19 7.50 -7.44 10.18
CA VAL A 19 8.01 -7.94 8.90
C VAL A 19 7.73 -9.44 8.76
N VAL A 20 8.00 -10.25 9.78
CA VAL A 20 7.72 -11.69 9.77
C VAL A 20 6.22 -12.00 9.68
N GLN A 21 5.35 -11.19 10.32
CA GLN A 21 3.90 -11.35 10.20
C GLN A 21 3.33 -10.99 8.82
N ARG A 22 4.01 -10.21 7.99
CA ARG A 22 3.55 -9.81 6.65
C ARG A 22 3.98 -10.74 5.52
N THR A 23 4.94 -11.62 5.74
CA THR A 23 5.44 -12.56 4.72
C THR A 23 4.61 -13.85 4.61
N HIS A 24 3.36 -13.86 5.03
CA HIS A 24 2.45 -14.99 4.92
C HIS A 24 2.04 -15.24 3.45
N GLY A 25 2.85 -16.02 2.76
CA GLY A 25 2.53 -16.47 1.42
C GLY A 25 3.66 -17.29 0.81
N THR A 26 3.53 -18.62 0.93
CA THR A 26 4.41 -19.67 0.41
C THR A 26 5.68 -19.92 1.23
N GLU A 27 5.89 -21.19 1.59
CA GLU A 27 7.02 -21.74 2.36
C GLU A 27 8.38 -21.22 1.89
N ASN A 28 8.57 -21.10 0.58
CA ASN A 28 9.82 -20.63 -0.03
C ASN A 28 10.13 -19.14 0.28
N ARG A 29 9.14 -18.28 0.51
CA ARG A 29 9.38 -16.87 0.79
C ARG A 29 9.86 -16.61 2.21
N THR A 30 9.36 -17.37 3.18
CA THR A 30 9.78 -17.23 4.58
C THR A 30 11.23 -17.70 4.76
N SER A 31 11.58 -18.83 4.17
CA SER A 31 12.95 -19.35 4.23
C SER A 31 13.96 -18.43 3.51
N LEU A 32 13.63 -17.92 2.33
CA LEU A 32 14.45 -16.95 1.61
C LEU A 32 14.59 -15.62 2.37
N PHE A 33 13.55 -15.19 3.06
CA PHE A 33 13.58 -13.98 3.85
C PHE A 33 14.47 -14.15 5.11
N ILE A 34 14.34 -15.27 5.82
CA ILE A 34 15.22 -15.62 6.93
C ILE A 34 16.68 -15.65 6.46
N GLN A 35 16.95 -16.31 5.34
CA GLN A 35 18.28 -16.36 4.74
C GLN A 35 18.82 -14.95 4.45
N SER A 36 18.03 -14.09 3.83
CA SER A 36 18.47 -12.73 3.50
C SER A 36 18.77 -11.85 4.73
N LEU A 37 18.10 -12.11 5.86
CA LEU A 37 18.39 -11.41 7.12
C LEU A 37 19.69 -11.92 7.76
N LEU A 38 19.92 -13.23 7.74
CA LEU A 38 21.15 -13.84 8.23
C LEU A 38 22.36 -13.42 7.38
N ASP A 39 22.21 -13.39 6.04
CA ASP A 39 23.24 -12.89 5.11
C ASP A 39 23.57 -11.41 5.33
N ALA A 40 22.61 -10.64 5.83
CA ALA A 40 22.81 -9.24 6.25
C ALA A 40 23.42 -9.08 7.65
N GLY A 41 23.81 -10.18 8.31
CA GLY A 41 24.40 -10.19 9.65
C GLY A 41 23.41 -9.95 10.80
N VAL A 42 22.12 -10.12 10.57
CA VAL A 42 21.08 -9.96 11.59
C VAL A 42 20.92 -11.26 12.36
N ARG A 43 21.11 -11.25 13.66
CA ARG A 43 20.87 -12.42 14.53
C ARG A 43 19.37 -12.57 14.78
N LEU A 44 18.83 -13.76 14.57
CA LEU A 44 17.42 -14.10 14.75
C LEU A 44 17.27 -15.12 15.88
N PHE A 45 16.25 -14.95 16.72
CA PHE A 45 15.96 -15.87 17.82
C PHE A 45 14.50 -16.31 17.78
N TYR A 46 14.25 -17.57 18.14
CA TYR A 46 12.90 -18.06 18.38
C TYR A 46 12.40 -17.55 19.73
N TYR A 47 11.30 -16.78 19.73
CA TYR A 47 10.79 -16.08 20.91
C TYR A 47 10.45 -17.00 22.11
N PHE A 48 10.02 -18.23 21.87
CA PHE A 48 9.62 -19.15 22.94
C PHE A 48 10.77 -20.00 23.48
N SER A 49 11.73 -20.39 22.66
CA SER A 49 12.85 -21.24 23.05
C SER A 49 14.13 -20.47 23.29
N ASP A 50 14.17 -19.18 22.94
CA ASP A 50 15.36 -18.33 22.97
C ASP A 50 16.57 -18.92 22.20
N GLU A 51 16.28 -19.84 21.28
CA GLU A 51 17.28 -20.47 20.41
C GLU A 51 17.61 -19.55 19.23
N GLU A 52 18.90 -19.41 18.94
CA GLU A 52 19.36 -18.68 17.75
C GLU A 52 19.05 -19.46 16.48
N VAL A 53 18.56 -18.77 15.47
CA VAL A 53 18.31 -19.33 14.14
C VAL A 53 19.60 -19.29 13.34
N THR A 54 20.23 -20.45 13.14
CA THR A 54 21.39 -20.62 12.27
C THR A 54 21.00 -21.37 11.00
N ILE A 55 21.73 -21.15 9.92
CA ILE A 55 21.58 -21.88 8.65
C ILE A 55 22.98 -22.30 8.19
N ASP A 56 23.64 -23.10 8.99
CA ASP A 56 25.00 -23.55 8.72
C ASP A 56 25.05 -24.81 7.81
N GLY A 57 23.89 -25.48 7.64
CA GLY A 57 23.84 -26.71 6.85
C GLY A 57 22.47 -27.06 6.27
N ALA A 58 22.43 -28.16 5.53
CA ALA A 58 21.19 -28.70 4.95
C ALA A 58 20.17 -29.12 6.02
N VAL A 59 20.64 -29.56 7.18
CA VAL A 59 19.81 -29.98 8.31
C VAL A 59 19.06 -28.79 8.90
N ASP A 60 19.73 -27.65 9.08
CA ASP A 60 19.10 -26.44 9.63
C ASP A 60 18.02 -25.90 8.68
N LYS A 61 18.31 -25.90 7.37
CA LYS A 61 17.32 -25.54 6.33
C LYS A 61 16.09 -26.45 6.39
N PHE A 62 16.31 -27.75 6.55
CA PHE A 62 15.23 -28.73 6.67
C PHE A 62 14.41 -28.48 7.94
N MET A 63 15.05 -28.25 9.09
CA MET A 63 14.37 -27.99 10.36
C MET A 63 13.53 -26.70 10.32
N ILE A 64 14.02 -25.64 9.68
CA ILE A 64 13.24 -24.42 9.44
C ILE A 64 12.00 -24.72 8.60
N ASN A 65 12.13 -25.50 7.54
CA ASN A 65 11.01 -25.87 6.69
C ASN A 65 9.99 -26.75 7.41
N VAL A 66 10.45 -27.72 8.24
CA VAL A 66 9.57 -28.54 9.08
C VAL A 66 8.79 -27.69 10.10
N ARG A 67 9.45 -26.74 10.77
CA ARG A 67 8.79 -25.81 11.70
C ARG A 67 7.76 -24.91 10.99
N ASN A 68 8.09 -24.42 9.79
CA ASN A 68 7.15 -23.63 8.96
C ASN A 68 5.93 -24.47 8.57
N PHE A 69 6.14 -25.69 8.10
CA PHE A 69 5.08 -26.64 7.74
C PHE A 69 4.17 -26.97 8.92
N ALA A 70 4.75 -27.29 10.09
CA ALA A 70 3.98 -27.53 11.32
C ALA A 70 3.10 -26.32 11.69
N SER A 71 3.65 -25.11 11.59
CA SER A 71 2.91 -23.86 11.85
C SER A 71 1.79 -23.63 10.84
N GLU A 72 1.96 -24.06 9.59
CA GLU A 72 0.93 -23.93 8.53
C GLU A 72 -0.19 -24.93 8.75
N LEU A 73 0.13 -26.19 9.07
CA LEU A 73 -0.85 -27.22 9.45
C LEU A 73 -1.68 -26.81 10.68
N GLU A 74 -1.05 -26.19 11.66
CA GLU A 74 -1.77 -25.71 12.85
C GLU A 74 -2.75 -24.58 12.50
N ARG A 75 -2.34 -23.66 11.66
CA ARG A 75 -3.24 -22.60 11.14
C ARG A 75 -4.41 -23.16 10.34
N GLU A 76 -4.16 -24.17 9.50
CA GLU A 76 -5.23 -24.82 8.74
C GLU A 76 -6.22 -25.51 9.68
N LYS A 77 -5.76 -26.27 10.67
CA LYS A 77 -6.62 -26.90 11.69
C LYS A 77 -7.43 -25.88 12.48
N ILE A 78 -6.82 -24.76 12.89
CA ILE A 78 -7.52 -23.67 13.59
C ILE A 78 -8.58 -23.04 12.67
N SER A 79 -8.23 -22.80 11.39
CA SER A 79 -9.15 -22.26 10.41
C SER A 79 -10.35 -23.19 10.18
N GLN A 80 -10.10 -24.49 10.04
CA GLN A 80 -11.12 -25.51 9.87
C GLN A 80 -12.05 -25.59 11.09
N ARG A 81 -11.51 -25.71 12.30
CA ARG A 81 -12.31 -25.70 13.55
C ARG A 81 -13.16 -24.46 13.69
N THR A 82 -12.60 -23.29 13.33
CA THR A 82 -13.33 -22.01 13.35
C THR A 82 -14.48 -22.04 12.35
N HIS A 83 -14.24 -22.56 11.15
CA HIS A 83 -15.27 -22.68 10.11
C HIS A 83 -16.39 -23.62 10.53
N GLU A 84 -16.09 -24.79 11.05
CA GLU A 84 -17.05 -25.79 11.56
C GLU A 84 -17.91 -25.22 12.71
N HIS A 85 -17.27 -24.50 13.62
CA HIS A 85 -17.99 -23.82 14.70
C HIS A 85 -18.96 -22.74 14.18
N LEU A 86 -18.53 -21.93 13.22
CA LEU A 86 -19.38 -20.93 12.57
C LEU A 86 -20.51 -21.59 11.76
N LEU A 87 -20.23 -22.72 11.11
CA LEU A 87 -21.19 -23.54 10.37
C LEU A 87 -22.32 -24.02 11.31
N THR A 88 -21.94 -24.58 12.45
CA THR A 88 -22.89 -25.03 13.47
C THR A 88 -23.75 -23.88 14.00
N LYS A 89 -23.16 -22.71 14.24
CA LYS A 89 -23.90 -21.50 14.63
C LYS A 89 -24.85 -21.03 13.53
N ALA A 90 -24.40 -21.02 12.26
CA ALA A 90 -25.23 -20.62 11.13
C ALA A 90 -26.48 -21.51 11.00
N ARG A 91 -26.32 -22.83 11.07
CA ARG A 91 -27.44 -23.79 11.03
C ARG A 91 -28.46 -23.61 12.16
N LYS A 92 -28.03 -23.08 13.30
CA LYS A 92 -28.91 -22.74 14.42
C LYS A 92 -29.51 -21.32 14.34
N GLY A 93 -29.31 -20.59 13.23
CA GLY A 93 -29.78 -19.21 13.06
C GLY A 93 -29.08 -18.18 13.96
N LEU A 94 -28.01 -18.58 14.65
CA LEU A 94 -27.29 -17.70 15.57
C LEU A 94 -26.39 -16.68 14.83
N ASN A 95 -25.92 -15.67 15.57
CA ASN A 95 -25.03 -14.67 15.02
C ASN A 95 -23.67 -15.28 14.60
N VAL A 96 -23.38 -15.26 13.32
CA VAL A 96 -22.12 -15.71 12.70
C VAL A 96 -21.31 -14.58 12.07
N GLY A 97 -21.71 -13.32 12.26
CA GLY A 97 -21.10 -12.17 11.61
C GLY A 97 -20.95 -10.96 12.52
N GLY A 98 -20.47 -9.88 11.92
CA GLY A 98 -20.37 -8.58 12.58
C GLY A 98 -21.71 -7.86 12.71
N ARG A 99 -21.65 -6.59 13.15
CA ARG A 99 -22.82 -5.74 13.26
C ARG A 99 -23.53 -5.53 11.93
N VAL A 100 -24.82 -5.64 11.92
CA VAL A 100 -25.70 -5.37 10.79
C VAL A 100 -26.64 -4.24 11.19
N TYR A 101 -26.74 -3.20 10.37
CA TYR A 101 -27.65 -2.09 10.61
C TYR A 101 -29.10 -2.61 10.69
N GLY A 102 -29.87 -2.13 11.64
CA GLY A 102 -31.22 -2.65 11.95
C GLY A 102 -31.25 -3.68 13.07
N TYR A 103 -30.08 -4.11 13.57
CA TYR A 103 -30.01 -5.09 14.65
C TYR A 103 -28.94 -4.71 15.68
N ASP A 104 -29.25 -4.94 16.94
CA ASP A 104 -28.32 -4.92 18.04
C ASP A 104 -27.77 -6.31 18.30
N ASN A 105 -26.48 -6.37 18.64
CA ASN A 105 -25.80 -7.58 19.06
C ASN A 105 -25.94 -7.70 20.60
N VAL A 106 -26.78 -8.58 21.09
CA VAL A 106 -26.99 -8.81 22.51
C VAL A 106 -26.20 -10.02 22.97
N GLU A 107 -25.39 -9.84 24.00
CA GLU A 107 -24.65 -10.95 24.62
C GLU A 107 -25.56 -11.75 25.55
N VAL A 108 -25.63 -13.05 25.30
CA VAL A 108 -26.28 -14.02 26.20
C VAL A 108 -25.20 -14.63 27.08
N LYS A 109 -25.33 -14.45 28.39
CA LYS A 109 -24.40 -14.96 29.40
C LYS A 109 -25.03 -16.07 30.19
N SER A 110 -24.21 -17.01 30.68
CA SER A 110 -24.56 -18.00 31.70
C SER A 110 -23.61 -17.79 32.86
N GLY A 111 -24.07 -17.18 33.94
CA GLY A 111 -23.21 -16.60 34.97
C GLY A 111 -22.35 -15.50 34.38
N ASP A 112 -21.03 -15.48 34.66
CA ASP A 112 -20.08 -14.51 34.14
C ASP A 112 -19.55 -14.87 32.75
N GLN A 113 -19.85 -16.05 32.24
CA GLN A 113 -19.33 -16.50 30.94
C GLN A 113 -20.26 -16.15 29.78
N ARG A 114 -19.69 -15.54 28.74
CA ARG A 114 -20.39 -15.26 27.49
C ARG A 114 -20.57 -16.56 26.69
N VAL A 115 -21.83 -16.98 26.54
CA VAL A 115 -22.20 -18.22 25.80
C VAL A 115 -22.34 -17.92 24.31
N ARG A 116 -23.10 -16.89 23.94
CA ARG A 116 -23.40 -16.54 22.56
C ARG A 116 -23.74 -15.06 22.38
N VAL A 117 -23.84 -14.63 21.15
CA VAL A 117 -24.38 -13.32 20.76
C VAL A 117 -25.59 -13.55 19.88
N GLU A 118 -26.69 -12.90 20.19
CA GLU A 118 -27.94 -12.93 19.43
C GLU A 118 -28.19 -11.59 18.75
N TYR A 119 -28.92 -11.63 17.65
CA TYR A 119 -29.46 -10.41 17.05
C TYR A 119 -30.80 -10.07 17.67
N ARG A 120 -30.99 -8.80 17.96
CA ARG A 120 -32.29 -8.23 18.33
C ARG A 120 -32.60 -7.09 17.39
N VAL A 121 -33.82 -6.97 16.92
CA VAL A 121 -34.23 -5.84 16.07
C VAL A 121 -34.08 -4.53 16.84
N ASN A 122 -33.37 -3.58 16.23
CA ASN A 122 -33.28 -2.20 16.70
C ASN A 122 -34.36 -1.40 15.98
N GLU A 123 -35.45 -1.07 16.69
CA GLU A 123 -36.63 -0.51 16.05
C GLU A 123 -36.39 0.84 15.38
N GLN A 124 -35.53 1.70 15.94
CA GLN A 124 -35.18 2.98 15.33
C GLN A 124 -34.48 2.79 13.98
N GLN A 125 -33.55 1.83 13.91
CA GLN A 125 -32.87 1.52 12.66
C GLN A 125 -33.75 0.72 11.71
N ALA A 126 -34.64 -0.11 12.22
CA ALA A 126 -35.60 -0.89 11.44
C ALA A 126 -36.56 0.00 10.68
N GLU A 127 -37.03 1.09 11.31
CA GLU A 127 -37.90 2.07 10.63
C GLU A 127 -37.20 2.74 9.45
N ILE A 128 -35.93 3.09 9.59
CA ILE A 128 -35.14 3.62 8.46
C ILE A 128 -35.01 2.58 7.33
N ILE A 129 -34.86 1.30 7.67
CA ILE A 129 -34.80 0.23 6.66
C ILE A 129 -36.14 0.11 5.93
N ARG A 130 -37.26 0.09 6.66
CA ARG A 130 -38.61 0.07 6.06
C ARG A 130 -38.84 1.27 5.14
N GLU A 131 -38.42 2.45 5.59
CA GLU A 131 -38.47 3.68 4.76
C GLU A 131 -37.65 3.51 3.47
N ILE A 132 -36.41 3.03 3.54
CA ILE A 132 -35.55 2.81 2.38
C ILE A 132 -36.21 1.83 1.39
N PHE A 133 -36.76 0.72 1.86
CA PHE A 133 -37.43 -0.26 1.01
C PHE A 133 -38.68 0.33 0.35
N ARG A 134 -39.54 1.01 1.10
CA ARG A 134 -40.76 1.67 0.61
C ARG A 134 -40.43 2.70 -0.47
N ARG A 135 -39.48 3.59 -0.21
CA ARG A 135 -39.08 4.64 -1.16
C ARG A 135 -38.48 4.07 -2.42
N TYR A 136 -37.63 3.04 -2.30
CA TYR A 136 -37.04 2.40 -3.48
C TYR A 136 -38.12 1.67 -4.30
N ALA A 137 -39.05 0.96 -3.66
CA ALA A 137 -40.20 0.33 -4.31
C ALA A 137 -41.11 1.36 -5.03
N ALA A 138 -41.26 2.56 -4.47
CA ALA A 138 -41.96 3.67 -5.10
C ALA A 138 -41.21 4.33 -6.27
N GLY A 139 -39.98 3.89 -6.58
CA GLY A 139 -39.20 4.37 -7.72
C GLY A 139 -38.11 5.42 -7.38
N ASP A 140 -37.92 5.77 -6.12
CA ASP A 140 -36.86 6.67 -5.71
C ASP A 140 -35.47 6.10 -6.08
N GLY A 141 -34.62 6.92 -6.65
CA GLY A 141 -33.24 6.53 -6.95
C GLY A 141 -32.38 6.44 -5.69
N LEU A 142 -31.39 5.53 -5.68
CA LEU A 142 -30.46 5.37 -4.53
C LEU A 142 -29.83 6.69 -4.09
N ARG A 143 -29.48 7.57 -5.01
CA ARG A 143 -28.90 8.90 -4.69
C ARG A 143 -29.90 9.83 -4.03
N THR A 144 -31.16 9.77 -4.42
CA THR A 144 -32.24 10.58 -3.84
C THR A 144 -32.44 10.19 -2.39
N ILE A 145 -32.60 8.89 -2.11
CA ILE A 145 -32.74 8.33 -0.77
C ILE A 145 -31.53 8.73 0.10
N VAL A 146 -30.31 8.53 -0.40
CA VAL A 146 -29.08 8.84 0.34
C VAL A 146 -28.94 10.31 0.67
N LYS A 147 -29.27 11.21 -0.26
CA LYS A 147 -29.19 12.65 -0.02
C LYS A 147 -30.17 13.11 1.07
N ASP A 148 -31.35 12.55 1.07
CA ASP A 148 -32.35 12.85 2.07
C ASP A 148 -31.93 12.33 3.46
N LEU A 149 -31.49 11.07 3.56
CA LEU A 149 -30.98 10.52 4.83
C LEU A 149 -29.81 11.35 5.40
N ASN A 150 -28.91 11.81 4.53
CA ASN A 150 -27.81 12.68 4.94
C ASN A 150 -28.27 14.09 5.31
N ALA A 151 -29.26 14.64 4.63
CA ALA A 151 -29.83 15.94 4.95
C ALA A 151 -30.53 15.96 6.32
N ARG A 152 -31.19 14.86 6.66
CA ARG A 152 -31.83 14.63 7.98
C ARG A 152 -30.83 14.20 9.05
N ALA A 153 -29.53 14.09 8.74
CA ALA A 153 -28.48 13.65 9.65
C ALA A 153 -28.71 12.26 10.25
N VAL A 154 -29.41 11.36 9.54
CA VAL A 154 -29.63 9.98 9.99
C VAL A 154 -28.30 9.26 10.11
N ALA A 155 -28.05 8.62 11.27
CA ALA A 155 -26.79 7.92 11.51
C ALA A 155 -26.57 6.76 10.51
N PRO A 156 -25.44 6.73 9.78
CA PRO A 156 -25.16 5.67 8.80
C PRO A 156 -24.70 4.38 9.50
N PRO A 157 -24.71 3.22 8.80
CA PRO A 157 -24.36 1.91 9.37
C PRO A 157 -22.98 1.82 10.02
N ARG A 158 -22.08 2.72 9.70
CA ARG A 158 -20.72 2.80 10.26
C ARG A 158 -20.41 4.21 10.74
N ALA A 159 -21.32 4.76 11.54
CA ALA A 159 -21.12 6.04 12.23
C ALA A 159 -20.05 5.89 13.31
N GLY A 160 -18.78 5.87 12.97
CA GLY A 160 -17.72 5.71 13.95
C GLY A 160 -16.33 5.76 13.29
N LYS A 161 -15.29 5.35 14.03
CA LYS A 161 -13.87 5.48 13.64
C LYS A 161 -13.49 4.91 12.27
N ARG A 162 -14.30 4.05 11.66
CA ARG A 162 -14.01 3.39 10.37
C ARG A 162 -14.96 3.79 9.23
N GLY A 163 -15.86 4.73 9.44
CA GLY A 163 -16.83 5.19 8.44
C GLY A 163 -16.55 6.59 7.95
N THR A 164 -17.17 6.95 6.82
CA THR A 164 -17.12 8.33 6.27
C THR A 164 -18.12 9.26 6.96
N GLY A 165 -18.82 8.79 8.00
CA GLY A 165 -19.82 9.56 8.72
C GLY A 165 -21.09 9.90 7.92
N SER A 166 -21.27 9.36 6.72
CA SER A 166 -22.42 9.65 5.87
C SER A 166 -22.90 8.43 5.09
N TRP A 167 -24.19 8.41 4.75
CA TRP A 167 -24.77 7.40 3.86
C TRP A 167 -24.16 7.46 2.46
N ALA A 168 -24.02 6.29 1.83
CA ALA A 168 -23.55 6.15 0.48
C ALA A 168 -24.52 5.27 -0.35
N PRO A 169 -24.66 5.51 -1.66
CA PRO A 169 -25.52 4.68 -2.53
C PRO A 169 -25.18 3.20 -2.48
N SER A 170 -23.90 2.85 -2.34
CA SER A 170 -23.46 1.47 -2.20
C SER A 170 -23.92 0.81 -0.90
N ALA A 171 -24.05 1.57 0.19
CA ALA A 171 -24.55 1.05 1.45
C ALA A 171 -26.06 0.72 1.35
N VAL A 172 -26.86 1.63 0.77
CA VAL A 172 -28.29 1.40 0.51
C VAL A 172 -28.47 0.22 -0.44
N PHE A 173 -27.69 0.16 -1.54
CA PHE A 173 -27.73 -0.95 -2.48
C PHE A 173 -27.44 -2.30 -1.81
N ALA A 174 -26.43 -2.35 -0.92
CA ALA A 174 -26.10 -3.57 -0.18
C ALA A 174 -27.21 -3.96 0.84
N MET A 175 -27.92 -2.97 1.40
CA MET A 175 -29.07 -3.22 2.28
C MET A 175 -30.25 -3.84 1.53
N LEU A 176 -30.64 -3.25 0.41
CA LEU A 176 -31.74 -3.74 -0.42
C LEU A 176 -31.57 -5.20 -0.90
N ARG A 177 -30.34 -5.73 -0.91
CA ARG A 177 -30.01 -7.11 -1.28
C ARG A 177 -29.83 -8.06 -0.09
N ARG A 178 -30.00 -7.60 1.13
CA ARG A 178 -29.67 -8.40 2.31
C ARG A 178 -30.91 -9.18 2.78
N GLU A 179 -30.97 -10.46 2.49
CA GLU A 179 -32.07 -11.37 2.83
C GLU A 179 -32.41 -11.40 4.34
N ARG A 180 -31.45 -11.02 5.20
CA ARG A 180 -31.71 -10.92 6.64
C ARG A 180 -32.86 -9.99 7.00
N TYR A 181 -33.06 -8.90 6.26
CA TYR A 181 -34.17 -7.99 6.51
C TYR A 181 -35.54 -8.61 6.24
N ARG A 182 -35.58 -9.64 5.40
CA ARG A 182 -36.75 -10.49 5.19
C ARG A 182 -36.91 -11.56 6.27
N GLY A 183 -35.92 -11.74 7.15
CA GLY A 183 -35.91 -12.78 8.17
C GLY A 183 -35.14 -14.04 7.77
N THR A 184 -34.34 -14.01 6.70
CA THR A 184 -33.54 -15.18 6.26
C THR A 184 -32.06 -14.93 6.52
N LEU A 185 -31.44 -15.74 7.36
CA LEU A 185 -30.01 -15.75 7.56
C LEU A 185 -29.35 -16.46 6.38
N VAL A 186 -28.43 -15.80 5.68
CA VAL A 186 -27.59 -16.40 4.64
C VAL A 186 -26.12 -16.35 5.08
N TRP A 187 -25.49 -17.51 5.05
CA TRP A 187 -24.07 -17.66 5.41
C TRP A 187 -23.33 -18.51 4.41
N ASN A 188 -21.97 -18.48 4.43
CA ASN A 188 -21.06 -19.24 3.57
C ASN A 188 -21.09 -18.82 2.08
N THR A 189 -21.45 -17.57 1.81
CA THR A 189 -21.55 -17.06 0.42
C THR A 189 -20.21 -16.80 -0.26
N ARG A 190 -19.10 -16.71 0.53
CA ARG A 190 -17.76 -16.40 0.03
C ARG A 190 -16.70 -17.13 0.81
N GLU A 191 -15.65 -17.55 0.11
CA GLU A 191 -14.43 -18.06 0.73
C GLU A 191 -13.27 -17.08 0.60
N LYS A 192 -12.29 -17.26 1.46
CA LYS A 192 -11.02 -16.53 1.42
C LYS A 192 -9.97 -17.45 0.79
N THR A 193 -9.44 -17.05 -0.34
CA THR A 193 -8.34 -17.77 -1.03
C THR A 193 -7.18 -16.82 -1.27
N TYR A 194 -6.03 -17.38 -1.65
CA TYR A 194 -4.85 -16.61 -2.01
C TYR A 194 -4.58 -16.74 -3.51
N LYS A 195 -4.43 -15.61 -4.21
CA LYS A 195 -4.01 -15.55 -5.61
C LYS A 195 -2.77 -14.66 -5.70
N GLY A 196 -1.64 -15.24 -6.13
CA GLY A 196 -0.38 -14.50 -6.24
C GLY A 196 0.11 -13.88 -4.92
N GLY A 197 -0.12 -14.56 -3.77
CA GLY A 197 0.24 -14.06 -2.44
C GLY A 197 -0.72 -13.02 -1.85
N THR A 198 -1.73 -12.60 -2.61
CA THR A 198 -2.75 -11.64 -2.14
C THR A 198 -4.03 -12.37 -1.73
N LYS A 199 -4.55 -12.03 -0.55
CA LYS A 199 -5.81 -12.59 -0.03
C LYS A 199 -6.99 -12.04 -0.80
N VAL A 200 -7.72 -12.91 -1.51
CA VAL A 200 -8.93 -12.60 -2.28
C VAL A 200 -10.15 -13.30 -1.68
N ARG A 201 -11.33 -12.71 -1.90
CA ARG A 201 -12.61 -13.33 -1.57
C ARG A 201 -13.29 -13.78 -2.85
N VAL A 202 -13.52 -15.09 -2.99
CA VAL A 202 -14.21 -15.68 -4.14
C VAL A 202 -15.64 -16.04 -3.71
N ALA A 203 -16.62 -15.86 -4.60
CA ALA A 203 -17.99 -16.33 -4.35
C ALA A 203 -17.98 -17.86 -4.35
N ARG A 204 -18.74 -18.45 -3.41
CA ARG A 204 -19.06 -19.89 -3.39
C ARG A 204 -20.28 -20.16 -4.23
N ASP A 205 -20.41 -21.40 -4.67
CA ASP A 205 -21.64 -21.86 -5.33
C ASP A 205 -22.84 -21.71 -4.38
N GLU A 206 -24.02 -21.43 -4.92
CA GLU A 206 -25.22 -21.24 -4.13
C GLU A 206 -25.66 -22.51 -3.37
N SER A 207 -25.29 -23.69 -3.88
CA SER A 207 -25.52 -24.97 -3.21
C SER A 207 -24.77 -25.11 -1.88
N GLU A 208 -23.67 -24.39 -1.71
CA GLU A 208 -22.89 -24.35 -0.46
C GLU A 208 -23.44 -23.31 0.56
N TRP A 209 -24.37 -22.48 0.13
CA TRP A 209 -24.90 -21.44 1.02
C TRP A 209 -25.83 -22.05 2.06
N ILE A 210 -25.74 -21.55 3.28
CA ILE A 210 -26.65 -21.92 4.36
C ILE A 210 -27.70 -20.84 4.49
N ARG A 211 -28.95 -21.23 4.27
CA ARG A 211 -30.11 -20.37 4.47
C ARG A 211 -30.95 -20.93 5.63
N VAL A 212 -31.24 -20.07 6.61
CA VAL A 212 -32.05 -20.41 7.79
C VAL A 212 -33.09 -19.32 7.99
N ASP A 213 -34.33 -19.70 8.12
CA ASP A 213 -35.41 -18.77 8.41
C ASP A 213 -35.40 -18.39 9.86
N CYS A 214 -35.41 -17.08 10.12
CA CYS A 214 -35.44 -16.45 11.43
C CYS A 214 -36.58 -15.39 11.46
N PRO A 215 -37.83 -15.78 11.55
CA PRO A 215 -38.98 -14.88 11.41
C PRO A 215 -38.96 -13.75 12.45
N ASP A 216 -38.47 -14.01 13.64
CA ASP A 216 -38.35 -13.02 14.75
C ASP A 216 -37.39 -11.86 14.41
N LEU A 217 -36.56 -12.02 13.39
CA LEU A 217 -35.61 -11.01 12.91
C LEU A 217 -36.10 -10.30 11.64
N ARG A 218 -37.34 -10.52 11.23
CA ARG A 218 -37.92 -9.87 10.05
C ARG A 218 -38.18 -8.39 10.30
N ILE A 219 -37.65 -7.54 9.43
CA ILE A 219 -37.87 -6.07 9.43
C ILE A 219 -38.79 -5.66 8.29
N VAL A 220 -38.68 -6.34 7.15
CA VAL A 220 -39.38 -6.01 5.89
C VAL A 220 -40.30 -7.20 5.52
N ASP A 221 -41.52 -6.92 5.14
CA ASP A 221 -42.44 -7.93 4.63
C ASP A 221 -42.03 -8.47 3.25
N ASP A 222 -42.62 -9.57 2.86
CA ASP A 222 -42.29 -10.23 1.58
C ASP A 222 -42.74 -9.41 0.37
N GLU A 223 -43.84 -8.67 0.47
CA GLU A 223 -44.35 -7.82 -0.61
C GLU A 223 -43.35 -6.72 -0.98
N ALA A 224 -42.93 -5.92 0.02
CA ALA A 224 -41.93 -4.87 -0.18
C ALA A 224 -40.58 -5.44 -0.63
N TRP A 225 -40.19 -6.61 -0.10
CA TRP A 225 -38.95 -7.27 -0.53
C TRP A 225 -38.99 -7.61 -2.02
N PHE A 226 -40.02 -8.34 -2.47
CA PHE A 226 -40.11 -8.77 -3.87
C PHE A 226 -40.31 -7.60 -4.84
N ALA A 227 -41.04 -6.56 -4.48
CA ALA A 227 -41.16 -5.34 -5.27
C ALA A 227 -39.80 -4.69 -5.51
N VAL A 228 -38.96 -4.59 -4.47
CA VAL A 228 -37.59 -4.09 -4.58
C VAL A 228 -36.71 -4.99 -5.46
N GLN A 229 -36.75 -6.31 -5.25
CA GLN A 229 -35.94 -7.26 -6.05
C GLN A 229 -36.30 -7.22 -7.53
N ALA A 230 -37.56 -7.07 -7.88
CA ALA A 230 -38.03 -6.94 -9.25
C ALA A 230 -37.41 -5.71 -9.94
N GLN A 231 -37.33 -4.57 -9.24
CA GLN A 231 -36.69 -3.35 -9.77
C GLN A 231 -35.15 -3.45 -9.81
N MET A 232 -34.53 -4.30 -8.98
CA MET A 232 -33.08 -4.44 -8.92
C MET A 232 -32.51 -5.39 -9.97
N ARG A 233 -33.29 -6.37 -10.48
CA ARG A 233 -32.83 -7.38 -11.45
C ARG A 233 -32.09 -6.79 -12.66
N PRO A 234 -32.63 -5.82 -13.40
CA PRO A 234 -31.95 -5.26 -14.57
C PRO A 234 -30.59 -4.62 -14.23
N ARG A 235 -30.47 -4.03 -13.03
CA ARG A 235 -29.22 -3.39 -12.57
C ARG A 235 -28.18 -4.41 -12.14
N THR A 236 -28.59 -5.52 -11.55
CA THR A 236 -27.70 -6.61 -11.14
C THR A 236 -27.11 -7.32 -12.35
N GLU A 237 -27.91 -7.66 -13.34
CA GLU A 237 -27.47 -8.28 -14.60
C GLU A 237 -26.48 -7.40 -15.37
N GLN A 238 -26.70 -6.08 -15.39
CA GLN A 238 -25.75 -5.13 -15.96
C GLN A 238 -24.46 -5.00 -15.13
N ALA A 239 -24.54 -5.13 -13.82
CA ALA A 239 -23.37 -5.10 -12.93
C ALA A 239 -22.53 -6.37 -13.07
N ASP A 240 -23.16 -7.55 -13.13
CA ASP A 240 -22.48 -8.84 -13.27
C ASP A 240 -21.75 -8.96 -14.62
N LYS A 241 -22.30 -8.40 -15.68
CA LYS A 241 -21.59 -8.25 -16.98
C LYS A 241 -20.37 -7.30 -16.90
N ARG A 242 -20.25 -6.49 -15.84
CA ARG A 242 -19.13 -5.56 -15.62
C ARG A 242 -18.09 -6.08 -14.62
N THR A 243 -18.31 -7.22 -13.98
CA THR A 243 -17.44 -7.78 -12.94
C THR A 243 -16.26 -8.61 -13.47
N GLY A 244 -15.59 -8.14 -14.50
CA GLY A 244 -14.22 -8.56 -14.71
C GLY A 244 -13.31 -7.48 -14.15
N GLY A 245 -12.63 -7.70 -13.03
CA GLY A 245 -11.65 -6.86 -12.38
C GLY A 245 -11.79 -5.34 -12.63
N GLY A 246 -11.72 -4.52 -11.63
CA GLY A 246 -11.98 -3.09 -11.78
C GLY A 246 -11.31 -2.51 -13.03
N ARG A 247 -12.10 -1.92 -13.92
CA ARG A 247 -11.55 -1.28 -15.11
C ARG A 247 -10.45 -0.32 -14.71
N PRO A 248 -9.28 -0.37 -15.35
CA PRO A 248 -8.24 0.61 -15.08
C PRO A 248 -8.81 2.02 -15.22
N PRO A 249 -8.42 2.93 -14.35
CA PRO A 249 -8.92 4.30 -14.40
C PRO A 249 -8.53 4.96 -15.73
N ARG A 250 -9.52 5.41 -16.50
CA ARG A 250 -9.33 5.97 -17.86
C ARG A 250 -8.95 7.44 -17.91
N HIS A 251 -8.93 8.14 -16.79
CA HIS A 251 -8.66 9.57 -16.74
C HIS A 251 -7.49 9.88 -15.83
N MET A 252 -6.70 10.90 -16.19
CA MET A 252 -5.42 11.24 -15.56
C MET A 252 -5.47 11.31 -14.03
N LEU A 253 -6.45 12.01 -13.44
CA LEU A 253 -6.54 12.23 -11.99
C LEU A 253 -7.48 11.26 -11.26
N SER A 254 -8.09 10.28 -11.96
CA SER A 254 -9.02 9.34 -11.32
C SER A 254 -8.33 8.50 -10.25
N GLY A 255 -8.83 8.59 -9.01
CA GLY A 255 -8.27 7.91 -7.83
C GLY A 255 -7.04 8.58 -7.23
N LEU A 256 -6.44 9.58 -7.90
CA LEU A 256 -5.33 10.39 -7.40
C LEU A 256 -5.82 11.68 -6.74
N ALA A 257 -6.92 12.27 -7.23
CA ALA A 257 -7.43 13.54 -6.74
C ALA A 257 -8.51 13.37 -5.67
N ARG A 258 -8.47 14.25 -4.65
CA ARG A 258 -9.39 14.34 -3.52
C ARG A 258 -9.98 15.74 -3.43
N CYS A 259 -11.22 15.83 -2.98
CA CYS A 259 -11.85 17.10 -2.66
C CYS A 259 -11.26 17.68 -1.37
N ALA A 260 -10.81 18.93 -1.38
CA ALA A 260 -10.24 19.59 -0.21
C ALA A 260 -11.27 19.79 0.92
N GLU A 261 -12.55 19.99 0.59
CA GLU A 261 -13.58 20.21 1.61
C GLU A 261 -13.97 18.95 2.39
N CYS A 262 -14.06 17.80 1.70
CA CYS A 262 -14.61 16.58 2.33
C CYS A 262 -13.70 15.36 2.29
N GLY A 263 -12.51 15.44 1.70
CA GLY A 263 -11.59 14.31 1.51
C GLY A 263 -12.10 13.23 0.53
N GLY A 264 -13.32 13.38 0.01
CA GLY A 264 -13.93 12.44 -0.94
C GLY A 264 -13.21 12.43 -2.28
N PRO A 265 -13.31 11.33 -3.08
CA PRO A 265 -12.64 11.25 -4.37
C PRO A 265 -13.25 12.22 -5.38
N MET A 266 -12.39 12.86 -6.16
CA MET A 266 -12.80 13.56 -7.38
C MET A 266 -13.04 12.51 -8.48
N ALA A 267 -14.23 12.54 -9.05
CA ALA A 267 -14.65 11.57 -10.06
C ALA A 267 -15.04 12.26 -11.37
N VAL A 268 -14.79 11.56 -12.48
CA VAL A 268 -15.28 12.02 -13.79
C VAL A 268 -16.73 11.62 -13.96
N THR A 269 -17.54 12.57 -14.36
CA THR A 269 -18.97 12.43 -14.63
C THR A 269 -19.35 13.18 -15.89
N ASN A 270 -20.54 12.91 -16.41
CA ASN A 270 -21.09 13.70 -17.51
C ASN A 270 -21.57 15.07 -16.96
N GLY A 271 -21.11 16.12 -17.58
CA GLY A 271 -21.63 17.47 -17.46
C GLY A 271 -22.47 17.82 -18.69
N LYS A 272 -23.39 18.77 -18.57
CA LYS A 272 -24.10 19.38 -19.69
C LYS A 272 -23.36 20.63 -20.10
N SER A 273 -22.97 20.75 -21.35
CA SER A 273 -22.64 22.02 -22.02
C SER A 273 -23.80 22.39 -22.91
N SER A 274 -23.85 23.61 -23.41
CA SER A 274 -24.96 24.13 -24.22
C SER A 274 -25.35 23.22 -25.41
N HIS A 275 -24.38 22.51 -26.00
CA HIS A 275 -24.59 21.70 -27.20
C HIS A 275 -24.09 20.24 -27.10
N ALA A 276 -23.43 19.82 -25.99
CA ALA A 276 -22.86 18.47 -25.89
C ALA A 276 -22.73 17.99 -24.44
N THR A 277 -22.66 16.67 -24.29
CA THR A 277 -22.27 16.03 -23.03
C THR A 277 -20.77 16.03 -22.89
N VAL A 278 -20.25 16.82 -21.93
CA VAL A 278 -18.82 16.95 -21.68
C VAL A 278 -18.45 16.14 -20.43
N LYS A 279 -17.28 15.53 -20.44
CA LYS A 279 -16.73 14.88 -19.23
C LYS A 279 -16.17 15.94 -18.30
N VAL A 280 -16.54 15.88 -17.02
CA VAL A 280 -16.13 16.86 -16.00
C VAL A 280 -15.64 16.17 -14.73
N TYR A 281 -14.62 16.75 -14.09
CA TYR A 281 -14.27 16.40 -12.72
C TYR A 281 -15.24 17.04 -11.75
N ALA A 282 -15.70 16.27 -10.77
CA ALA A 282 -16.60 16.72 -9.72
C ALA A 282 -16.38 15.94 -8.43
N CYS A 283 -16.69 16.53 -7.28
CA CYS A 283 -16.67 15.81 -6.02
C CYS A 283 -17.74 14.70 -6.01
N SER A 284 -17.33 13.45 -5.80
CA SER A 284 -18.26 12.32 -5.76
C SER A 284 -19.20 12.38 -4.55
N TYR A 285 -18.73 12.90 -3.41
CA TYR A 285 -19.57 13.00 -2.21
C TYR A 285 -20.67 14.06 -2.38
N SER A 286 -20.35 15.23 -2.90
CA SER A 286 -21.36 16.24 -3.23
C SER A 286 -22.40 15.68 -4.21
N ARG A 287 -21.96 14.99 -5.25
CA ARG A 287 -22.82 14.41 -6.29
C ARG A 287 -23.72 13.29 -5.76
N ASP A 288 -23.15 12.35 -5.01
CA ASP A 288 -23.80 11.09 -4.64
C ASP A 288 -24.43 11.11 -3.24
N ARG A 289 -23.88 11.91 -2.31
CA ARG A 289 -24.31 11.98 -0.91
C ARG A 289 -25.02 13.27 -0.54
N GLY A 290 -24.89 14.34 -1.35
CA GLY A 290 -25.59 15.60 -1.17
C GLY A 290 -24.71 16.74 -0.66
N LYS A 291 -25.30 17.96 -0.71
CA LYS A 291 -24.64 19.19 -0.26
C LYS A 291 -24.45 19.26 1.26
N SER A 292 -25.24 18.51 2.03
CA SER A 292 -25.06 18.35 3.48
C SER A 292 -23.75 17.66 3.85
N VAL A 293 -23.21 16.80 2.97
CA VAL A 293 -21.93 16.09 3.16
C VAL A 293 -20.76 16.87 2.56
N CYS A 294 -20.98 17.54 1.43
CA CYS A 294 -19.95 18.36 0.78
C CYS A 294 -20.58 19.47 -0.05
N ARG A 295 -20.21 20.70 0.24
CA ARG A 295 -20.71 21.89 -0.48
C ARG A 295 -20.05 22.10 -1.85
N ASN A 296 -18.91 21.47 -2.10
CA ASN A 296 -18.21 21.57 -3.38
C ASN A 296 -19.06 21.03 -4.53
N SER A 297 -19.78 21.89 -5.19
CA SER A 297 -20.58 21.58 -6.38
C SER A 297 -19.89 21.96 -7.70
N LEU A 298 -18.65 22.47 -7.64
CA LEU A 298 -17.89 22.89 -8.80
C LEU A 298 -17.61 21.72 -9.74
N ARG A 299 -17.74 21.95 -11.03
CA ARG A 299 -17.47 21.01 -12.11
C ARG A 299 -16.59 21.67 -13.16
N ARG A 300 -15.56 20.98 -13.62
CA ARG A 300 -14.67 21.49 -14.66
C ARG A 300 -14.42 20.44 -15.72
N PRO A 301 -14.32 20.81 -17.00
CA PRO A 301 -14.01 19.89 -18.09
C PRO A 301 -12.73 19.12 -17.81
N VAL A 302 -12.75 17.82 -18.12
CA VAL A 302 -11.58 16.94 -17.93
C VAL A 302 -10.38 17.48 -18.68
N ASP A 303 -10.57 17.94 -19.91
CA ASP A 303 -9.49 18.40 -20.78
C ASP A 303 -8.82 19.68 -20.25
N ALA A 304 -9.62 20.60 -19.66
CA ALA A 304 -9.07 21.81 -19.04
C ALA A 304 -8.20 21.46 -17.82
N VAL A 305 -8.69 20.57 -16.95
CA VAL A 305 -7.94 20.12 -15.76
C VAL A 305 -6.69 19.35 -16.15
N ASN A 306 -6.81 18.43 -17.11
CA ASN A 306 -5.67 17.64 -17.58
C ASN A 306 -4.59 18.52 -18.22
N ARG A 307 -4.99 19.48 -19.06
CA ARG A 307 -4.07 20.43 -19.70
C ARG A 307 -3.31 21.24 -18.66
N ALA A 308 -4.02 21.88 -17.73
CA ALA A 308 -3.38 22.66 -16.67
C ALA A 308 -2.39 21.84 -15.84
N MET A 309 -2.71 20.58 -15.56
CA MET A 309 -1.81 19.66 -14.85
C MET A 309 -0.60 19.27 -15.70
N THR A 310 -0.80 18.99 -16.98
CA THR A 310 0.30 18.66 -17.93
C THR A 310 1.23 19.86 -18.06
N ASP A 311 0.69 21.06 -18.29
CA ASP A 311 1.47 22.29 -18.43
C ASP A 311 2.32 22.55 -17.17
N TRP A 312 1.72 22.39 -16.00
CA TRP A 312 2.44 22.54 -14.75
C TRP A 312 3.60 21.53 -14.62
N ILE A 313 3.35 20.24 -14.91
CA ILE A 313 4.38 19.19 -14.83
C ILE A 313 5.50 19.49 -15.82
N VAL A 314 5.18 19.83 -17.06
CA VAL A 314 6.17 20.11 -18.11
C VAL A 314 7.03 21.31 -17.74
N ASN A 315 6.41 22.40 -17.26
CA ASN A 315 7.12 23.64 -16.98
C ASN A 315 7.89 23.65 -15.65
N ASN A 316 7.46 22.86 -14.65
CA ASN A 316 8.08 22.91 -13.33
C ASN A 316 8.89 21.65 -12.98
N VAL A 317 8.47 20.46 -13.45
CA VAL A 317 9.12 19.19 -13.11
C VAL A 317 10.01 18.69 -14.23
N LEU A 318 9.56 18.84 -15.47
CA LEU A 318 10.26 18.36 -16.67
C LEU A 318 10.97 19.51 -17.43
N SER A 319 11.09 20.69 -16.82
CA SER A 319 11.86 21.79 -17.42
C SER A 319 13.36 21.45 -17.46
N GLU A 320 14.04 21.88 -18.52
CA GLU A 320 15.48 21.61 -18.67
C GLU A 320 16.31 22.21 -17.53
N ASP A 321 16.00 23.44 -17.12
CA ASP A 321 16.70 24.13 -16.05
C ASP A 321 16.58 23.39 -14.71
N PHE A 322 15.39 22.91 -14.39
CA PHE A 322 15.17 22.15 -13.17
C PHE A 322 15.92 20.82 -13.17
N VAL A 323 15.89 20.11 -14.30
CA VAL A 323 16.60 18.84 -14.47
C VAL A 323 18.11 19.04 -14.35
N LEU A 324 18.64 20.07 -14.99
CA LEU A 324 20.07 20.41 -14.90
C LEU A 324 20.48 20.75 -13.46
N GLU A 325 19.62 21.43 -12.71
CA GLU A 325 19.89 21.74 -11.30
C GLU A 325 19.91 20.48 -10.44
N VAL A 326 18.95 19.58 -10.61
CA VAL A 326 18.92 18.28 -9.90
C VAL A 326 20.18 17.46 -10.22
N LEU A 327 20.57 17.38 -11.48
CA LEU A 327 21.78 16.68 -11.92
C LEU A 327 23.06 17.33 -11.35
N ARG A 328 23.12 18.67 -11.30
CA ARG A 328 24.24 19.41 -10.69
C ARG A 328 24.39 19.08 -9.22
N GLN A 329 23.30 19.06 -8.46
CA GLN A 329 23.31 18.70 -7.05
C GLN A 329 23.67 17.22 -6.82
N LEU A 330 23.21 16.33 -7.68
CA LEU A 330 23.61 14.93 -7.65
C LEU A 330 25.12 14.76 -7.86
N ARG A 331 25.67 15.43 -8.90
CA ARG A 331 27.13 15.46 -9.16
C ARG A 331 27.91 15.96 -7.94
N HIS A 332 27.46 17.06 -7.33
CA HIS A 332 28.14 17.62 -6.17
C HIS A 332 28.18 16.66 -4.97
N ARG A 333 27.08 15.95 -4.72
CA ARG A 333 27.02 14.94 -3.66
C ARG A 333 27.89 13.72 -3.93
N LEU A 334 27.86 13.21 -5.15
CA LEU A 334 28.70 12.07 -5.55
C LEU A 334 30.19 12.44 -5.55
N ALA A 335 30.55 13.66 -5.98
CA ALA A 335 31.91 14.18 -5.88
C ALA A 335 32.37 14.36 -4.43
N GLY A 336 31.46 14.75 -3.52
CA GLY A 336 31.75 14.79 -2.08
C GLY A 336 32.08 13.39 -1.50
N ARG A 337 31.32 12.36 -1.90
CA ARG A 337 31.62 10.97 -1.53
C ARG A 337 32.93 10.48 -2.11
N ALA A 338 33.22 10.82 -3.38
CA ALA A 338 34.50 10.48 -4.01
C ALA A 338 35.68 11.11 -3.25
N LYS A 339 35.57 12.36 -2.82
CA LYS A 339 36.63 13.05 -2.04
C LYS A 339 36.90 12.37 -0.70
N THR A 340 35.84 11.95 0.04
CA THR A 340 36.01 11.20 1.30
C THR A 340 36.72 9.86 1.07
N THR A 341 36.38 9.13 0.02
CA THR A 341 37.03 7.86 -0.31
C THR A 341 38.48 8.06 -0.77
N THR A 342 38.77 9.17 -1.45
CA THR A 342 40.13 9.48 -1.93
C THR A 342 41.04 10.08 -0.85
N SER A 343 40.48 10.68 0.21
CA SER A 343 41.25 11.23 1.31
C SER A 343 42.06 10.17 2.06
N ASP A 344 41.63 8.92 2.04
CA ASP A 344 42.28 7.82 2.73
C ASP A 344 43.44 7.19 1.88
N VAL A 345 43.52 7.51 0.57
CA VAL A 345 44.53 6.94 -0.33
C VAL A 345 45.95 7.17 0.14
N PRO A 346 46.36 8.38 0.59
CA PRO A 346 47.72 8.60 1.07
C PRO A 346 48.08 7.78 2.32
N GLN A 347 47.09 7.55 3.20
CA GLN A 347 47.26 6.78 4.42
C GLN A 347 47.37 5.28 4.11
N LEU A 348 46.50 4.79 3.24
CA LEU A 348 46.52 3.40 2.78
C LEU A 348 47.84 3.08 2.00
N ASP A 349 48.35 4.03 1.23
CA ASP A 349 49.62 3.86 0.47
C ASP A 349 50.82 3.81 1.42
N LYS A 350 50.85 4.67 2.47
CA LYS A 350 51.88 4.63 3.51
C LYS A 350 51.86 3.28 4.27
N GLU A 351 50.67 2.79 4.58
CA GLU A 351 50.48 1.52 5.32
C GLU A 351 50.91 0.32 4.46
N ALA A 352 50.57 0.32 3.18
CA ALA A 352 51.03 -0.69 2.22
C ALA A 352 52.58 -0.67 2.06
N THR A 353 53.17 0.51 2.00
CA THR A 353 54.65 0.65 1.92
C THR A 353 55.34 0.14 3.21
N ARG A 354 54.74 0.40 4.37
CA ARG A 354 55.25 -0.11 5.64
C ARG A 354 55.18 -1.65 5.69
N LEU A 355 54.05 -2.25 5.34
CA LEU A 355 53.91 -3.71 5.29
C LEU A 355 54.86 -4.37 4.30
N ARG A 356 55.07 -3.77 3.13
CA ARG A 356 56.08 -4.27 2.16
C ARG A 356 57.52 -4.25 2.74
N SER A 357 57.88 -3.18 3.48
CA SER A 357 59.17 -3.09 4.17
C SER A 357 59.30 -4.10 5.32
N GLU A 358 58.24 -4.36 6.07
CA GLU A 358 58.19 -5.38 7.13
C GLU A 358 58.37 -6.81 6.54
N ILE A 359 57.63 -7.11 5.44
CA ILE A 359 57.80 -8.39 4.71
C ILE A 359 59.21 -8.55 4.21
N GLY A 360 59.81 -7.50 3.60
CA GLY A 360 61.19 -7.55 3.11
C GLY A 360 62.18 -7.84 4.22
N ARG A 361 62.02 -7.26 5.41
CA ARG A 361 62.89 -7.57 6.57
C ARG A 361 62.72 -8.98 7.06
N LEU A 362 61.49 -9.50 7.14
CA LEU A 362 61.22 -10.87 7.58
C LEU A 362 61.78 -11.91 6.57
N VAL A 363 61.62 -11.64 5.28
CA VAL A 363 62.19 -12.48 4.20
C VAL A 363 63.74 -12.45 4.23
N GLY A 364 64.34 -11.25 4.47
CA GLY A 364 65.78 -11.13 4.63
C GLY A 364 66.32 -11.88 5.86
N ALA A 365 65.60 -11.89 6.96
CA ALA A 365 65.93 -12.68 8.15
C ALA A 365 65.86 -14.22 7.88
N LEU A 366 64.89 -14.67 7.09
CA LEU A 366 64.79 -16.06 6.64
C LEU A 366 66.00 -16.50 5.76
N ALA A 367 66.50 -15.59 4.92
CA ALA A 367 67.64 -15.88 4.06
C ALA A 367 68.99 -16.01 4.80
N CYS A 368 69.08 -15.51 6.05
CA CYS A 368 70.28 -15.54 6.90
C CYS A 368 70.28 -16.68 7.91
N THR A 369 69.25 -17.59 7.92
CA THR A 369 69.09 -18.62 8.94
C THR A 369 69.03 -19.97 8.30
N ASP A 370 69.91 -20.92 8.70
CA ASP A 370 69.96 -22.28 8.17
C ASP A 370 68.75 -23.18 8.58
N GLN A 371 67.95 -22.72 9.54
CA GLN A 371 66.70 -23.34 9.95
C GLN A 371 65.53 -22.41 9.62
N GLN A 372 64.50 -22.93 8.98
CA GLN A 372 63.27 -22.16 8.70
C GLN A 372 62.37 -22.15 9.97
N PRO A 373 62.36 -21.09 10.76
CA PRO A 373 61.49 -21.01 11.90
C PRO A 373 60.03 -20.82 11.43
N GLU A 374 59.18 -21.79 11.67
CA GLU A 374 57.74 -21.76 11.29
C GLU A 374 57.04 -20.45 11.70
N ALA A 375 57.47 -19.84 12.79
CA ALA A 375 56.93 -18.56 13.28
C ALA A 375 57.17 -17.40 12.29
N ILE A 376 58.32 -17.34 11.62
CA ILE A 376 58.64 -16.28 10.65
C ILE A 376 57.84 -16.53 9.35
N VAL A 377 57.77 -17.79 8.91
CA VAL A 377 56.95 -18.15 7.72
C VAL A 377 55.48 -17.78 7.94
N ARG A 378 54.92 -18.09 9.11
CA ARG A 378 53.55 -17.69 9.46
C ARG A 378 53.38 -16.16 9.49
N ALA A 379 54.30 -15.42 10.12
CA ALA A 379 54.27 -13.97 10.15
C ALA A 379 54.35 -13.34 8.73
N VAL A 380 55.13 -13.90 7.83
CA VAL A 380 55.21 -13.47 6.42
C VAL A 380 53.87 -13.71 5.72
N ALA A 381 53.27 -14.87 5.87
CA ALA A 381 51.98 -15.22 5.29
C ALA A 381 50.86 -14.26 5.77
N GLU A 382 50.78 -14.00 7.07
CA GLU A 382 49.81 -13.04 7.67
C GLU A 382 50.00 -11.62 7.12
N ARG A 383 51.26 -11.14 6.99
CA ARG A 383 51.55 -9.81 6.46
C ARG A 383 51.25 -9.71 4.96
N GLN A 384 51.48 -10.80 4.19
CA GLN A 384 51.10 -10.85 2.77
C GLN A 384 49.60 -10.79 2.58
N GLU A 385 48.82 -11.48 3.40
CA GLU A 385 47.34 -11.41 3.35
C GLU A 385 46.83 -10.00 3.69
N GLN A 386 47.39 -9.37 4.73
CA GLN A 386 47.09 -7.99 5.11
C GLN A 386 47.43 -7.01 3.95
N LEU A 387 48.59 -7.20 3.33
CA LEU A 387 49.03 -6.37 2.16
C LEU A 387 48.07 -6.56 1.00
N SER A 388 47.72 -7.78 0.65
CA SER A 388 46.77 -8.10 -0.44
C SER A 388 45.42 -7.41 -0.23
N THR A 389 44.89 -7.50 0.99
CA THR A 389 43.63 -6.85 1.35
C THR A 389 43.72 -5.30 1.25
N LEU A 390 44.84 -4.74 1.71
CA LEU A 390 45.09 -3.30 1.68
C LEU A 390 45.27 -2.79 0.21
N GLU A 391 45.97 -3.53 -0.63
CA GLU A 391 46.15 -3.24 -2.03
C GLU A 391 44.83 -3.31 -2.84
N ALA A 392 43.94 -4.25 -2.47
CA ALA A 392 42.62 -4.31 -3.06
C ALA A 392 41.79 -3.06 -2.69
N ARG A 393 41.84 -2.63 -1.43
CA ARG A 393 41.22 -1.38 -0.96
C ARG A 393 41.80 -0.14 -1.64
N LEU A 394 43.12 -0.09 -1.80
CA LEU A 394 43.82 1.00 -2.47
C LEU A 394 43.44 1.10 -3.95
N ARG A 395 43.38 -0.02 -4.66
CA ARG A 395 42.91 -0.08 -6.05
C ARG A 395 41.45 0.41 -6.16
N ALA A 396 40.58 -0.08 -5.31
CA ALA A 396 39.19 0.37 -5.28
C ALA A 396 39.06 1.88 -5.03
N ALA A 397 39.84 2.44 -4.09
CA ALA A 397 39.84 3.86 -3.78
C ALA A 397 40.40 4.72 -4.93
N LYS A 398 41.42 4.25 -5.67
CA LYS A 398 41.98 4.94 -6.82
C LYS A 398 41.05 4.93 -8.04
N THR A 399 40.28 3.86 -8.27
CA THR A 399 39.34 3.74 -9.40
C THR A 399 37.96 4.34 -9.11
N ALA A 400 37.64 4.59 -7.84
CA ALA A 400 36.33 5.12 -7.42
C ALA A 400 35.92 6.44 -8.13
N PRO A 401 36.81 7.45 -8.34
CA PRO A 401 36.41 8.69 -9.01
C PRO A 401 35.98 8.49 -10.46
N GLU A 402 36.68 7.64 -11.21
CA GLU A 402 36.34 7.35 -12.62
C GLU A 402 35.05 6.55 -12.73
N ALA A 403 34.87 5.54 -11.85
CA ALA A 403 33.66 4.76 -11.78
C ALA A 403 32.42 5.65 -11.44
N ILE A 404 32.59 6.58 -10.50
CA ILE A 404 31.53 7.55 -10.13
C ILE A 404 31.22 8.48 -11.31
N GLN A 405 32.23 8.99 -12.05
CA GLN A 405 32.00 9.84 -13.21
C GLN A 405 31.26 9.10 -14.34
N LEU A 406 31.59 7.85 -14.58
CA LEU A 406 30.90 7.01 -15.55
C LEU A 406 29.46 6.78 -15.18
N GLU A 407 29.21 6.46 -13.91
CA GLU A 407 27.86 6.25 -13.38
C GLU A 407 27.00 7.52 -13.47
N VAL A 408 27.58 8.69 -13.14
CA VAL A 408 26.89 9.97 -13.29
C VAL A 408 26.50 10.24 -14.75
N ARG A 409 27.38 10.01 -15.73
CA ARG A 409 27.05 10.17 -17.15
C ARG A 409 25.92 9.24 -17.58
N ARG A 410 25.96 8.00 -17.11
CA ARG A 410 24.91 7.00 -17.39
C ARG A 410 23.55 7.43 -16.79
N MET A 411 23.55 7.91 -15.56
CA MET A 411 22.34 8.44 -14.89
C MET A 411 21.78 9.67 -15.60
N GLU A 412 22.65 10.55 -16.11
CA GLU A 412 22.22 11.73 -16.88
C GLU A 412 21.54 11.35 -18.21
N ALA A 413 22.10 10.40 -18.92
CA ALA A 413 21.56 9.93 -20.20
C ALA A 413 20.18 9.26 -19.96
N GLU A 414 20.09 8.41 -18.92
CA GLU A 414 18.84 7.75 -18.54
C GLU A 414 17.77 8.75 -18.06
N ALA A 415 18.18 9.76 -17.28
CA ALA A 415 17.28 10.82 -16.84
C ALA A 415 16.69 11.60 -18.00
N LYS A 416 17.52 12.03 -18.97
CA LYS A 416 17.07 12.73 -20.19
C LYS A 416 16.08 11.88 -20.99
N LYS A 417 16.36 10.58 -21.15
CA LYS A 417 15.47 9.66 -21.84
C LYS A 417 14.11 9.55 -21.13
N ARG A 418 14.10 9.31 -19.81
CA ARG A 418 12.86 9.19 -19.03
C ARG A 418 12.02 10.47 -19.02
N ILE A 419 12.65 11.63 -19.08
CA ILE A 419 11.96 12.91 -19.19
C ILE A 419 11.29 13.05 -20.55
N ALA A 420 11.98 12.70 -21.64
CA ALA A 420 11.39 12.70 -22.97
C ALA A 420 10.22 11.72 -23.08
N ASP A 421 10.38 10.52 -22.53
CA ASP A 421 9.32 9.51 -22.47
C ASP A 421 8.13 10.00 -21.65
N ALA A 422 8.37 10.65 -20.50
CA ALA A 422 7.32 11.20 -19.65
C ALA A 422 6.54 12.35 -20.32
N ARG A 423 7.23 13.27 -21.02
CA ARG A 423 6.60 14.32 -21.84
C ARG A 423 5.69 13.71 -22.90
N THR A 424 6.21 12.75 -23.67
CA THR A 424 5.45 12.04 -24.69
C THR A 424 4.23 11.31 -24.11
N ALA A 425 4.38 10.66 -22.96
CA ALA A 425 3.30 9.96 -22.28
C ALA A 425 2.19 10.90 -21.79
N LEU A 426 2.56 12.10 -21.29
CA LEU A 426 1.60 13.11 -20.84
C LEU A 426 0.71 13.63 -22.00
N GLU A 427 1.23 13.70 -23.21
CA GLU A 427 0.53 14.20 -24.39
C GLU A 427 -0.29 13.15 -25.13
N ARG A 428 0.21 11.89 -25.18
CA ARG A 428 -0.38 10.85 -26.03
C ARG A 428 -1.66 10.24 -25.47
N ASN A 429 -1.68 9.88 -24.18
CA ASN A 429 -2.75 9.04 -23.66
C ASN A 429 -3.03 9.34 -22.17
N PRO A 430 -4.29 9.57 -21.78
CA PRO A 430 -4.67 9.79 -20.38
C PRO A 430 -4.27 8.66 -19.42
N GLU A 431 -4.16 7.41 -19.88
CA GLU A 431 -3.74 6.28 -19.05
C GLU A 431 -2.24 6.32 -18.75
N GLU A 432 -1.43 6.66 -19.75
CA GLU A 432 0.02 6.86 -19.59
C GLU A 432 0.31 8.11 -18.75
N ALA A 433 -0.36 9.22 -19.05
CA ALA A 433 -0.31 10.43 -18.25
C ALA A 433 -0.62 10.16 -16.77
N ARG A 434 -1.61 9.30 -16.48
CA ARG A 434 -1.92 8.89 -15.13
C ARG A 434 -0.76 8.15 -14.44
N ARG A 435 -0.01 7.31 -15.16
CA ARG A 435 1.16 6.62 -14.59
C ARG A 435 2.23 7.62 -14.20
N VAL A 436 2.50 8.61 -15.06
CA VAL A 436 3.46 9.69 -14.79
C VAL A 436 3.02 10.50 -13.56
N VAL A 437 1.76 10.93 -13.52
CA VAL A 437 1.22 11.67 -12.37
C VAL A 437 1.27 10.84 -11.09
N GLY A 438 0.90 9.56 -11.14
CA GLY A 438 0.96 8.66 -9.98
C GLY A 438 2.38 8.37 -9.48
N MET A 439 3.38 8.43 -10.37
CA MET A 439 4.79 8.31 -10.03
C MET A 439 5.30 9.59 -9.35
N LEU A 440 4.96 10.74 -9.91
CA LEU A 440 5.36 12.05 -9.40
C LEU A 440 4.67 12.41 -8.08
N PHE A 441 3.39 12.05 -7.94
CA PHE A 441 2.57 12.38 -6.77
C PHE A 441 2.16 11.10 -6.02
N PRO A 442 2.97 10.57 -5.10
CA PRO A 442 2.63 9.39 -4.31
C PRO A 442 1.52 9.65 -3.27
N GLY A 443 1.31 10.92 -2.91
CA GLY A 443 0.20 11.37 -2.09
C GLY A 443 -1.01 11.82 -2.93
N PRO A 444 -2.18 11.99 -2.30
CA PRO A 444 -3.35 12.50 -3.01
C PRO A 444 -3.16 13.97 -3.39
N LEU A 445 -3.59 14.30 -4.61
CA LEU A 445 -3.78 15.68 -5.03
C LEU A 445 -5.08 16.22 -4.44
N THR A 446 -5.06 17.41 -3.82
CA THR A 446 -6.26 18.03 -3.27
C THR A 446 -6.81 19.08 -4.25
N MET A 447 -8.13 19.07 -4.46
CA MET A 447 -8.83 20.00 -5.34
C MET A 447 -9.81 20.82 -4.51
N ALA A 448 -9.50 22.12 -4.32
CA ALA A 448 -10.33 23.10 -3.61
C ALA A 448 -11.09 23.98 -4.60
N PRO A 449 -12.38 24.25 -4.39
CA PRO A 449 -13.06 25.31 -5.12
C PRO A 449 -12.61 26.68 -4.56
N VAL A 450 -12.18 27.57 -5.43
CA VAL A 450 -11.78 28.95 -5.07
C VAL A 450 -12.54 29.95 -5.94
N ASP A 451 -12.90 31.07 -5.34
CA ASP A 451 -13.49 32.19 -6.04
C ASP A 451 -12.38 33.10 -6.60
N THR A 452 -12.42 33.37 -7.90
CA THR A 452 -11.50 34.28 -8.58
C THR A 452 -12.30 35.38 -9.26
N ALA A 453 -11.64 36.46 -9.69
CA ALA A 453 -12.27 37.55 -10.44
C ALA A 453 -13.00 37.06 -11.70
N GLU A 454 -12.58 35.96 -12.28
CA GLU A 454 -13.15 35.34 -13.49
C GLU A 454 -14.12 34.18 -13.18
N GLY A 455 -14.53 34.02 -11.92
CA GLY A 455 -15.47 32.99 -11.48
C GLY A 455 -14.83 31.89 -10.64
N LYS A 456 -15.65 30.86 -10.30
CA LYS A 456 -15.17 29.74 -9.46
C LYS A 456 -14.21 28.83 -10.23
N ARG A 457 -13.06 28.51 -9.66
CA ARG A 457 -12.02 27.66 -10.25
C ARG A 457 -11.58 26.56 -9.29
N PHE A 458 -10.93 25.51 -9.81
CA PHE A 458 -10.25 24.55 -8.95
C PHE A 458 -8.82 25.00 -8.68
N TRP A 459 -8.48 25.04 -7.42
CA TRP A 459 -7.12 25.08 -6.92
C TRP A 459 -6.65 23.67 -6.62
N ILE A 460 -5.59 23.20 -7.29
CA ILE A 460 -5.04 21.87 -7.13
C ILE A 460 -3.73 21.97 -6.38
N GLU A 461 -3.61 21.24 -5.29
CA GLU A 461 -2.42 21.17 -4.47
C GLU A 461 -1.90 19.73 -4.35
N GLY A 462 -0.58 19.61 -4.29
CA GLY A 462 0.10 18.33 -4.09
C GLY A 462 1.58 18.51 -3.84
N ALA A 463 2.28 17.42 -3.57
CA ALA A 463 3.72 17.40 -3.43
C ALA A 463 4.33 16.42 -4.43
N ALA A 464 5.03 16.93 -5.42
CA ALA A 464 5.74 16.12 -6.40
C ALA A 464 7.04 15.57 -5.80
N LEU A 465 7.28 14.26 -5.96
CA LEU A 465 8.50 13.56 -5.57
C LEU A 465 9.32 13.17 -6.80
N ILE A 466 10.33 13.94 -7.10
CA ILE A 466 11.11 13.80 -8.33
C ILE A 466 12.10 12.65 -8.26
N GLY A 467 12.61 12.31 -7.08
CA GLY A 467 13.57 11.23 -6.87
C GLY A 467 13.11 9.85 -7.40
N ARG A 468 11.80 9.65 -7.54
CA ARG A 468 11.25 8.42 -8.13
C ARG A 468 11.45 8.29 -9.64
N MET A 469 11.65 9.38 -10.35
CA MET A 469 11.96 9.34 -11.78
C MET A 469 13.38 8.80 -12.07
N PHE A 470 14.26 8.88 -11.07
CA PHE A 470 15.66 8.45 -11.17
C PHE A 470 15.93 7.09 -10.50
N ALA A 471 14.91 6.43 -9.91
CA ALA A 471 15.06 5.09 -9.34
C ALA A 471 15.19 4.06 -10.46
N THR A 472 16.27 3.27 -10.45
CA THR A 472 16.48 2.11 -11.35
C THR A 472 15.82 0.86 -10.75
N ASP A 473 15.41 -0.10 -11.60
CA ASP A 473 14.81 -1.39 -11.22
C ASP A 473 15.79 -2.28 -10.43
N GLY A 474 16.04 -2.00 -9.19
CA GLY A 474 16.96 -2.78 -8.34
C GLY A 474 17.67 -2.00 -7.26
N GLY A 475 17.62 -0.69 -7.30
CA GLY A 475 18.19 0.16 -6.27
C GLY A 475 17.33 1.40 -6.13
N CYS A 476 16.59 1.51 -5.05
CA CYS A 476 16.25 2.82 -4.55
C CYS A 476 17.60 3.53 -4.39
N LEU A 477 17.95 4.44 -5.31
CA LEU A 477 18.89 5.48 -4.96
C LEU A 477 18.23 6.18 -3.77
N ASN A 478 18.56 5.71 -2.57
CA ASN A 478 18.34 6.43 -1.35
C ASN A 478 19.18 7.71 -1.48
N VAL A 479 18.71 8.63 -2.30
CA VAL A 479 19.03 10.04 -2.21
C VAL A 479 18.20 10.53 -1.02
N ALA A 480 18.29 9.78 0.09
CA ALA A 480 17.88 10.22 1.38
C ALA A 480 18.89 11.27 1.81
N SER A 481 18.58 12.49 1.47
CA SER A 481 19.04 13.61 2.27
C SER A 481 18.43 13.43 3.68
N PRO A 482 19.15 13.72 4.77
CA PRO A 482 18.55 13.91 6.09
C PRO A 482 17.45 14.98 6.08
N ALA A 483 17.32 15.77 5.02
CA ALA A 483 16.33 16.82 4.78
C ALA A 483 15.41 16.53 3.60
N GLY A 484 15.07 15.25 3.32
CA GLY A 484 13.92 14.92 2.47
C GLY A 484 14.18 14.90 0.96
N THR A 485 13.50 13.99 0.35
CA THR A 485 13.05 13.99 -1.04
C THR A 485 12.73 15.41 -1.50
N TYR A 486 13.24 15.82 -2.66
CA TYR A 486 12.83 17.07 -3.33
C TYR A 486 11.30 17.06 -3.48
N ARG A 487 10.61 17.83 -2.62
CA ARG A 487 9.19 18.06 -2.69
C ARG A 487 8.99 19.42 -3.36
N LEU A 488 8.46 19.40 -4.56
CA LEU A 488 7.95 20.61 -5.19
C LEU A 488 6.48 20.77 -4.80
N PRO A 489 6.11 21.89 -4.16
CA PRO A 489 4.70 22.21 -3.97
C PRO A 489 4.06 22.41 -5.34
N CYS A 490 3.05 21.62 -5.65
CA CYS A 490 2.26 21.76 -6.84
C CYS A 490 1.06 22.65 -6.53
N THR A 491 0.95 23.76 -7.21
CA THR A 491 -0.13 24.73 -7.05
C THR A 491 -0.64 25.13 -8.43
N ILE A 492 -1.85 24.70 -8.78
CA ILE A 492 -2.42 24.90 -10.11
C ILE A 492 -3.82 25.52 -9.98
N LEU A 493 -4.03 26.63 -10.63
CA LEU A 493 -5.36 27.21 -10.81
C LEU A 493 -5.93 26.76 -12.17
N VAL A 494 -7.06 26.04 -12.13
CA VAL A 494 -7.74 25.53 -13.33
C VAL A 494 -8.89 26.44 -13.69
N ALA A 495 -8.81 26.99 -14.88
CA ALA A 495 -9.84 27.84 -15.47
C ALA A 495 -11.19 27.14 -15.72
#